data_04d01ee19fdb36a8687dedb216f7cbf2
#
_entry.id   04d01ee19fdb36a8687dedb216f7cbf2
#
_cell.length_a   1.000
_cell.length_b   1.000
_cell.length_c   1.000
_cell.angle_alpha   90.00
_cell.angle_beta   90.00
_cell.angle_gamma   90.00
#
_symmetry.space_group_name_H-M   'P 1'
#
loop_
_entity.id
_entity.type
_entity.pdbx_description
1 polymer ?
#
loop_
_entity_poly.entity_id
_entity_poly.type
_entity_poly.pdbx_seq_one_letter_code
_entity_poly.pdbx_strand_id
1 'polypeptide(L)'
;MAVSTLRSADDAVSPVVGVVLLFAISITLAAVTAGVVVGAEEGLISSAPTASFEFNYDAGATGSADLNHSGNSGALTLSHVGGDTMDASNLEVRAQPGGTAGESALGWNGEVAAGSSVTVTVDAGATVRLVHSTDGSSTTVATWDADSA
;
A
#
# COMPACT_ATOMS: atom_id res chain seq x y z
N MET A 1 50.53 4.72 59.74
CA MET A 1 49.86 3.49 59.26
C MET A 1 48.37 3.74 59.12
N ALA A 2 47.90 4.45 58.06
CA ALA A 2 46.47 4.68 57.83
C ALA A 2 46.11 4.89 56.35
N VAL A 3 46.80 4.22 55.42
CA VAL A 3 46.54 4.42 53.96
C VAL A 3 46.04 3.12 53.30
N SER A 4 46.04 1.98 54.01
CA SER A 4 45.67 0.69 53.39
C SER A 4 44.18 0.32 53.52
N THR A 5 43.36 1.09 54.29
CA THR A 5 41.94 0.80 54.50
C THR A 5 41.03 1.47 53.47
N LEU A 6 41.52 2.47 52.75
CA LEU A 6 40.70 3.18 51.70
C LEU A 6 40.66 2.42 50.37
N ARG A 7 41.63 1.55 50.08
CA ARG A 7 41.66 0.76 48.84
C ARG A 7 40.63 -0.39 48.79
N SER A 8 40.26 -0.91 49.96
CA SER A 8 39.30 -2.03 50.03
C SER A 8 37.85 -1.60 49.83
N ALA A 9 37.54 -0.31 49.99
CA ALA A 9 36.17 0.19 49.78
C ALA A 9 35.88 0.49 48.29
N ASP A 10 36.89 0.93 47.55
CA ASP A 10 36.77 1.21 46.12
C ASP A 10 36.65 -0.10 45.31
N ASP A 11 37.32 -1.17 45.69
CA ASP A 11 37.21 -2.47 45.03
C ASP A 11 35.88 -3.18 45.27
N ALA A 12 35.15 -2.87 46.32
CA ALA A 12 33.85 -3.45 46.62
C ALA A 12 32.71 -2.75 45.87
N VAL A 13 32.86 -1.50 45.54
CA VAL A 13 31.85 -0.70 44.80
C VAL A 13 31.92 -0.94 43.29
N SER A 14 33.11 -1.17 42.74
CA SER A 14 33.31 -1.35 41.31
C SER A 14 32.53 -2.52 40.67
N PRO A 15 32.45 -3.73 41.24
CA PRO A 15 31.68 -4.82 40.66
C PRO A 15 30.17 -4.54 40.67
N VAL A 16 29.66 -3.91 41.73
CA VAL A 16 28.21 -3.58 41.85
C VAL A 16 27.82 -2.52 40.83
N VAL A 17 28.65 -1.49 40.67
CA VAL A 17 28.39 -0.43 39.67
C VAL A 17 28.43 -1.00 38.26
N GLY A 18 29.32 -1.95 37.97
CA GLY A 18 29.35 -2.62 36.67
C GLY A 18 28.08 -3.41 36.36
N VAL A 19 27.57 -4.17 37.33
CA VAL A 19 26.33 -4.93 37.16
C VAL A 19 25.11 -4.01 36.97
N VAL A 20 25.02 -2.91 37.74
CA VAL A 20 23.93 -1.92 37.62
C VAL A 20 23.97 -1.23 36.27
N LEU A 21 25.15 -0.85 35.77
CA LEU A 21 25.30 -0.27 34.44
C LEU A 21 24.89 -1.25 33.32
N LEU A 22 25.33 -2.51 33.44
CA LEU A 22 24.95 -3.55 32.47
C LEU A 22 23.44 -3.74 32.43
N PHE A 23 22.80 -3.77 33.60
CA PHE A 23 21.34 -3.89 33.70
C PHE A 23 20.61 -2.66 33.11
N ALA A 24 21.08 -1.46 33.40
CA ALA A 24 20.53 -0.22 32.85
C ALA A 24 20.63 -0.18 31.32
N ILE A 25 21.79 -0.56 30.75
CA ILE A 25 21.97 -0.63 29.30
C ILE A 25 21.04 -1.69 28.67
N SER A 26 20.88 -2.82 29.31
CA SER A 26 20.01 -3.90 28.81
C SER A 26 18.55 -3.46 28.75
N ILE A 27 18.06 -2.73 29.77
CA ILE A 27 16.69 -2.19 29.77
C ILE A 27 16.51 -1.12 28.71
N THR A 28 17.48 -0.22 28.54
CA THR A 28 17.39 0.83 27.52
C THR A 28 17.42 0.25 26.11
N LEU A 29 18.27 -0.74 25.84
CA LEU A 29 18.28 -1.44 24.56
C LEU A 29 16.96 -2.19 24.30
N ALA A 30 16.41 -2.87 25.32
CA ALA A 30 15.12 -3.55 25.18
C ALA A 30 13.98 -2.58 24.88
N ALA A 31 13.95 -1.41 25.50
CA ALA A 31 12.95 -0.36 25.25
C ALA A 31 13.07 0.21 23.83
N VAL A 32 14.29 0.44 23.34
CA VAL A 32 14.52 0.94 21.98
C VAL A 32 14.11 -0.09 20.94
N THR A 33 14.47 -1.36 21.12
CA THR A 33 14.08 -2.44 20.17
C THR A 33 12.58 -2.66 20.16
N ALA A 34 11.89 -2.61 21.30
CA ALA A 34 10.44 -2.70 21.36
C ALA A 34 9.75 -1.57 20.61
N GLY A 35 10.25 -0.33 20.75
CA GLY A 35 9.71 0.83 20.03
C GLY A 35 9.86 0.75 18.52
N VAL A 36 10.99 0.23 18.03
CA VAL A 36 11.24 0.04 16.59
C VAL A 36 10.37 -1.07 16.01
N VAL A 37 10.17 -2.17 16.73
CA VAL A 37 9.34 -3.29 16.26
C VAL A 37 7.87 -2.86 16.15
N VAL A 38 7.32 -2.19 17.16
CA VAL A 38 5.92 -1.72 17.13
C VAL A 38 5.70 -0.68 16.02
N GLY A 39 6.65 0.26 15.84
CA GLY A 39 6.54 1.25 14.77
C GLY A 39 6.72 0.69 13.35
N ALA A 40 7.41 -0.44 13.20
CA ALA A 40 7.57 -1.10 11.91
C ALA A 40 6.32 -1.89 11.48
N GLU A 41 5.51 -2.37 12.43
CA GLU A 41 4.28 -3.11 12.12
C GLU A 41 3.18 -2.20 11.54
N GLU A 42 3.10 -0.94 11.94
CA GLU A 42 2.13 0.02 11.37
C GLU A 42 2.44 0.42 9.92
N GLY A 43 3.70 0.29 9.48
CA GLY A 43 4.11 0.61 8.11
C GLY A 43 4.24 -0.59 7.16
N LEU A 44 4.25 -1.83 7.68
CA LEU A 44 4.49 -3.03 6.87
C LEU A 44 3.22 -3.84 6.58
N ILE A 45 2.07 -3.53 7.18
CA ILE A 45 0.80 -4.21 6.96
C ILE A 45 -0.21 -3.28 6.29
N SER A 46 0.21 -2.54 5.28
CA SER A 46 -0.72 -2.13 4.24
C SER A 46 -0.86 -3.32 3.29
N SER A 47 -1.58 -4.33 3.72
CA SER A 47 -1.94 -5.45 2.85
C SER A 47 -2.67 -4.86 1.65
N ALA A 48 -2.15 -5.11 0.45
CA ALA A 48 -2.88 -4.77 -0.75
C ALA A 48 -4.28 -5.37 -0.67
N PRO A 49 -5.34 -4.60 -0.95
CA PRO A 49 -6.70 -5.12 -0.90
C PRO A 49 -6.83 -6.29 -1.88
N THR A 50 -7.47 -7.36 -1.43
CA THR A 50 -7.76 -8.52 -2.25
C THR A 50 -9.15 -8.35 -2.85
N ALA A 51 -9.22 -7.92 -4.09
CA ALA A 51 -10.47 -7.70 -4.80
C ALA A 51 -10.44 -8.39 -6.16
N SER A 52 -11.60 -8.87 -6.59
CA SER A 52 -11.79 -9.54 -7.89
C SER A 52 -12.58 -8.63 -8.80
N PHE A 53 -12.06 -8.38 -10.00
CA PHE A 53 -12.69 -7.59 -11.03
C PHE A 53 -12.95 -8.43 -12.27
N GLU A 54 -14.11 -8.24 -12.87
CA GLU A 54 -14.45 -8.74 -14.19
C GLU A 54 -14.36 -7.60 -15.19
N PHE A 55 -13.82 -7.90 -16.37
CA PHE A 55 -13.64 -6.93 -17.45
C PHE A 55 -14.46 -7.35 -18.66
N ASN A 56 -15.18 -6.37 -19.21
CA ASN A 56 -15.97 -6.57 -20.45
C ASN A 56 -15.65 -5.45 -21.42
N TYR A 57 -15.15 -5.80 -22.60
CA TYR A 57 -14.79 -4.85 -23.64
C TYR A 57 -15.81 -4.85 -24.79
N ASP A 58 -16.28 -3.66 -25.18
CA ASP A 58 -17.21 -3.44 -26.29
C ASP A 58 -16.57 -2.46 -27.29
N ALA A 59 -16.20 -3.00 -28.47
CA ALA A 59 -15.63 -2.20 -29.55
C ALA A 59 -16.69 -1.28 -30.17
N GLY A 60 -16.44 0.02 -30.15
CA GLY A 60 -17.34 1.04 -30.70
C GLY A 60 -18.30 1.67 -29.71
N ALA A 61 -18.31 1.22 -28.44
CA ALA A 61 -18.96 1.93 -27.35
C ALA A 61 -17.98 2.95 -26.70
N THR A 62 -18.52 3.84 -25.87
CA THR A 62 -17.74 4.85 -25.12
C THR A 62 -18.10 4.78 -23.64
N GLY A 63 -17.09 5.00 -22.79
CA GLY A 63 -17.23 5.05 -21.35
C GLY A 63 -17.36 6.47 -20.79
N SER A 64 -17.48 6.56 -19.46
CA SER A 64 -17.59 7.84 -18.74
C SER A 64 -16.26 8.60 -18.66
N ALA A 65 -15.13 7.88 -18.60
CA ALA A 65 -13.80 8.46 -18.64
C ALA A 65 -13.09 8.08 -19.94
N ASP A 66 -12.47 9.06 -20.59
CA ASP A 66 -11.73 8.86 -21.84
C ASP A 66 -10.23 8.71 -21.55
N LEU A 67 -9.73 7.49 -21.71
CA LEU A 67 -8.32 7.10 -21.56
C LEU A 67 -7.68 6.75 -22.92
N ASN A 68 -8.39 6.99 -24.00
CA ASN A 68 -7.98 6.68 -25.36
C ASN A 68 -6.83 7.57 -25.83
N HIS A 69 -5.93 7.05 -26.65
CA HIS A 69 -4.79 7.75 -27.21
C HIS A 69 -4.81 7.79 -28.75
N SER A 70 -5.30 6.76 -29.42
CA SER A 70 -5.13 6.58 -30.86
C SER A 70 -6.39 6.78 -31.68
N GLY A 71 -7.56 6.92 -31.05
CA GLY A 71 -8.84 7.06 -31.73
C GLY A 71 -9.47 5.73 -32.22
N ASN A 72 -8.77 4.61 -32.12
CA ASN A 72 -9.33 3.28 -32.32
C ASN A 72 -9.69 2.71 -30.95
N SER A 73 -10.85 3.04 -30.45
CA SER A 73 -11.24 2.84 -29.06
C SER A 73 -12.52 2.05 -28.89
N GLY A 74 -12.71 1.52 -27.70
CA GLY A 74 -13.93 0.88 -27.24
C GLY A 74 -14.16 1.16 -25.76
N ALA A 75 -15.29 0.73 -25.26
CA ALA A 75 -15.64 0.82 -23.85
C ALA A 75 -15.18 -0.43 -23.10
N LEU A 76 -14.39 -0.24 -22.05
CA LEU A 76 -14.03 -1.28 -21.10
C LEU A 76 -14.81 -1.07 -19.81
N THR A 77 -15.65 -2.02 -19.46
CA THR A 77 -16.36 -2.04 -18.19
C THR A 77 -15.59 -2.89 -17.17
N LEU A 78 -15.26 -2.27 -16.05
CA LEU A 78 -14.67 -2.90 -14.88
C LEU A 78 -15.76 -3.11 -13.85
N SER A 79 -16.02 -4.35 -13.45
CA SER A 79 -17.03 -4.69 -12.44
C SER A 79 -16.36 -5.35 -11.25
N HIS A 80 -16.55 -4.80 -10.05
CA HIS A 80 -16.09 -5.42 -8.80
C HIS A 80 -17.02 -6.58 -8.45
N VAL A 81 -16.55 -7.80 -8.56
CA VAL A 81 -17.37 -9.01 -8.37
C VAL A 81 -17.21 -9.63 -6.98
N GLY A 82 -16.22 -9.23 -6.21
CA GLY A 82 -16.02 -9.71 -4.84
C GLY A 82 -14.68 -9.33 -4.23
N GLY A 83 -14.54 -9.59 -2.93
CA GLY A 83 -13.36 -9.27 -2.15
C GLY A 83 -13.53 -8.01 -1.30
N ASP A 84 -12.42 -7.37 -0.97
CA ASP A 84 -12.38 -6.22 -0.07
C ASP A 84 -13.05 -4.99 -0.68
N THR A 85 -13.76 -4.24 0.14
CA THR A 85 -14.25 -2.90 -0.21
C THR A 85 -13.10 -1.91 -0.17
N MET A 86 -13.02 -1.02 -1.16
CA MET A 86 -11.96 -0.04 -1.31
C MET A 86 -12.52 1.36 -1.37
N ASP A 87 -11.77 2.35 -0.90
CA ASP A 87 -12.12 3.75 -1.06
C ASP A 87 -11.79 4.22 -2.49
N ALA A 88 -12.76 4.84 -3.16
CA ALA A 88 -12.62 5.33 -4.52
C ALA A 88 -11.49 6.36 -4.68
N SER A 89 -11.23 7.16 -3.65
CA SER A 89 -10.15 8.15 -3.65
C SER A 89 -8.75 7.54 -3.75
N ASN A 90 -8.63 6.28 -3.38
CA ASN A 90 -7.38 5.51 -3.45
C ASN A 90 -7.26 4.68 -4.73
N LEU A 91 -8.26 4.73 -5.62
CA LEU A 91 -8.30 3.96 -6.85
C LEU A 91 -8.02 4.83 -8.09
N GLU A 92 -7.23 4.28 -8.99
CA GLU A 92 -6.87 4.89 -10.26
C GLU A 92 -6.84 3.84 -11.37
N VAL A 93 -7.48 4.14 -12.48
CA VAL A 93 -7.40 3.31 -13.70
C VAL A 93 -6.35 3.91 -14.62
N ARG A 94 -5.40 3.11 -15.04
CA ARG A 94 -4.31 3.47 -15.96
C ARG A 94 -4.38 2.63 -17.22
N ALA A 95 -4.42 3.27 -18.38
CA ALA A 95 -4.36 2.63 -19.69
C ALA A 95 -2.99 2.88 -20.35
N GLN A 96 -2.45 1.86 -21.03
CA GLN A 96 -1.22 1.97 -21.83
C GLN A 96 -1.37 1.25 -23.17
N PRO A 97 -1.27 1.94 -24.32
CA PRO A 97 -1.18 3.42 -24.44
C PRO A 97 -2.46 4.07 -23.92
N GLY A 98 -2.36 5.32 -23.46
CA GLY A 98 -3.52 6.07 -23.02
C GLY A 98 -3.27 6.92 -21.79
N GLY A 99 -4.35 7.25 -21.10
CA GLY A 99 -4.37 8.13 -19.95
C GLY A 99 -4.56 7.43 -18.62
N THR A 100 -4.85 8.26 -17.62
CA THR A 100 -5.12 7.86 -16.25
C THR A 100 -6.39 8.54 -15.77
N ALA A 101 -7.26 7.82 -15.10
CA ALA A 101 -8.48 8.34 -14.49
C ALA A 101 -8.58 7.95 -13.02
N GLY A 102 -8.74 8.95 -12.16
CA GLY A 102 -9.04 8.78 -10.74
C GLY A 102 -10.53 8.90 -10.43
N GLU A 103 -10.89 8.91 -9.15
CA GLU A 103 -12.24 8.92 -8.60
C GLU A 103 -13.23 9.80 -9.37
N SER A 104 -12.91 11.09 -9.53
CA SER A 104 -13.80 12.07 -10.16
C SER A 104 -14.10 11.78 -11.63
N ALA A 105 -13.12 11.27 -12.38
CA ALA A 105 -13.27 10.93 -13.79
C ALA A 105 -13.99 9.60 -13.99
N LEU A 106 -13.78 8.65 -13.07
CA LEU A 106 -14.44 7.35 -13.09
C LEU A 106 -15.91 7.43 -12.63
N GLY A 107 -16.27 8.48 -11.88
CA GLY A 107 -17.61 8.62 -11.32
C GLY A 107 -17.88 7.70 -10.14
N TRP A 108 -16.86 7.08 -9.58
CA TRP A 108 -16.96 6.40 -8.30
C TRP A 108 -17.00 7.41 -7.16
N ASN A 109 -17.87 7.23 -6.21
CA ASN A 109 -18.00 8.11 -5.05
C ASN A 109 -18.01 7.26 -3.78
N GLY A 110 -17.04 7.50 -2.90
CA GLY A 110 -16.93 6.81 -1.63
C GLY A 110 -16.39 5.39 -1.78
N GLU A 111 -17.14 4.39 -1.32
CA GLU A 111 -16.67 3.00 -1.29
C GLU A 111 -17.00 2.23 -2.58
N VAL A 112 -16.00 1.52 -3.10
CA VAL A 112 -16.13 0.59 -4.23
C VAL A 112 -16.20 -0.83 -3.66
N ALA A 113 -17.41 -1.39 -3.67
CA ALA A 113 -17.74 -2.71 -3.14
C ALA A 113 -18.18 -3.65 -4.27
N ALA A 114 -18.38 -4.92 -3.94
CA ALA A 114 -18.94 -5.90 -4.88
C ALA A 114 -20.27 -5.41 -5.46
N GLY A 115 -20.40 -5.39 -6.78
CA GLY A 115 -21.50 -4.81 -7.53
C GLY A 115 -21.22 -3.40 -8.08
N SER A 116 -20.17 -2.72 -7.63
CA SER A 116 -19.74 -1.45 -8.24
C SER A 116 -19.14 -1.70 -9.61
N SER A 117 -19.45 -0.84 -10.58
CA SER A 117 -18.87 -0.90 -11.93
C SER A 117 -18.55 0.48 -12.48
N VAL A 118 -17.60 0.54 -13.39
CA VAL A 118 -17.26 1.73 -14.16
C VAL A 118 -16.94 1.33 -15.59
N THR A 119 -17.27 2.21 -16.52
CA THR A 119 -16.95 2.01 -17.93
C THR A 119 -16.04 3.14 -18.40
N VAL A 120 -14.88 2.78 -18.95
CA VAL A 120 -13.88 3.72 -19.47
C VAL A 120 -13.68 3.52 -20.96
N THR A 121 -13.35 4.57 -21.69
CA THR A 121 -12.97 4.45 -23.11
C THR A 121 -11.47 4.20 -23.18
N VAL A 122 -11.05 3.14 -23.84
CA VAL A 122 -9.64 2.75 -23.99
C VAL A 122 -9.33 2.36 -25.44
N ASP A 123 -8.06 2.42 -25.82
CA ASP A 123 -7.62 1.93 -27.14
C ASP A 123 -7.81 0.41 -27.28
N ALA A 124 -8.13 -0.01 -28.51
CA ALA A 124 -8.20 -1.43 -28.87
C ALA A 124 -6.82 -2.05 -28.86
N GLY A 125 -6.29 -2.59 -27.90
CA GLY A 125 -4.92 -3.09 -27.74
C GLY A 125 -4.22 -2.47 -26.53
N ALA A 126 -4.96 -1.75 -25.69
CA ALA A 126 -4.43 -1.20 -24.45
C ALA A 126 -4.32 -2.27 -23.36
N THR A 127 -3.30 -2.14 -22.54
CA THR A 127 -3.27 -2.78 -21.21
C THR A 127 -3.84 -1.82 -20.18
N VAL A 128 -4.85 -2.25 -19.46
CA VAL A 128 -5.51 -1.45 -18.41
C VAL A 128 -5.21 -2.04 -17.04
N ARG A 129 -4.80 -1.18 -16.09
CA ARG A 129 -4.51 -1.56 -14.72
C ARG A 129 -5.35 -0.73 -13.75
N LEU A 130 -5.98 -1.41 -12.81
CA LEU A 130 -6.57 -0.79 -11.62
C LEU A 130 -5.51 -0.75 -10.53
N VAL A 131 -5.16 0.44 -10.09
CA VAL A 131 -4.13 0.70 -9.09
C VAL A 131 -4.76 1.23 -7.82
N HIS A 132 -4.42 0.64 -6.69
CA HIS A 132 -4.76 1.15 -5.36
C HIS A 132 -3.53 1.83 -4.76
N SER A 133 -3.69 3.08 -4.32
CA SER A 133 -2.61 3.89 -3.76
C SER A 133 -2.99 4.36 -2.37
N THR A 134 -2.13 4.07 -1.37
CA THR A 134 -2.30 4.51 0.01
C THR A 134 -0.93 4.92 0.57
N ASP A 135 -0.83 6.09 1.19
CA ASP A 135 0.36 6.56 1.91
C ASP A 135 1.67 6.49 1.11
N GLY A 136 1.61 6.79 -0.19
CA GLY A 136 2.78 6.78 -1.07
C GLY A 136 3.19 5.40 -1.60
N SER A 137 2.43 4.36 -1.27
CA SER A 137 2.56 3.02 -1.84
C SER A 137 1.46 2.78 -2.87
N SER A 138 1.79 2.15 -3.99
CA SER A 138 0.84 1.82 -5.05
C SER A 138 0.90 0.34 -5.38
N THR A 139 -0.25 -0.32 -5.42
CA THR A 139 -0.38 -1.74 -5.76
C THR A 139 -1.37 -1.92 -6.90
N THR A 140 -1.05 -2.75 -7.88
CA THR A 140 -2.00 -3.14 -8.93
C THR A 140 -2.96 -4.19 -8.39
N VAL A 141 -4.24 -3.85 -8.37
CA VAL A 141 -5.33 -4.73 -7.89
C VAL A 141 -5.83 -5.64 -9.01
N ALA A 142 -5.95 -5.12 -10.22
CA ALA A 142 -6.41 -5.87 -11.38
C ALA A 142 -5.74 -5.39 -12.66
N THR A 143 -5.58 -6.29 -13.63
CA THR A 143 -5.02 -5.99 -14.96
C THR A 143 -5.89 -6.63 -16.01
N TRP A 144 -6.17 -5.88 -17.07
CA TRP A 144 -6.78 -6.37 -18.31
C TRP A 144 -5.85 -6.09 -19.48
N ASP A 145 -5.76 -7.02 -20.40
CA ASP A 145 -4.95 -6.92 -21.61
C ASP A 145 -5.80 -7.28 -22.82
N ALA A 146 -5.85 -6.37 -23.79
CA ALA A 146 -6.67 -6.55 -24.99
C ALA A 146 -6.19 -7.71 -25.85
N ASP A 147 -4.90 -8.05 -25.82
CA ASP A 147 -4.34 -9.19 -26.60
C ASP A 147 -4.69 -10.55 -26.00
N SER A 148 -5.23 -10.58 -24.78
CA SER A 148 -5.61 -11.81 -24.05
C SER A 148 -7.13 -11.99 -23.88
N ALA A 149 -7.92 -11.10 -24.47
CA ALA A 149 -9.38 -11.08 -24.33
C ALA A 149 -10.09 -11.79 -25.50
#